data_6b00ba13bc182e231982b8f2c62d9ffe
#
_entry.id   6b00ba13bc182e231982b8f2c62d9ffe
#
_cell.length_a   1.000
_cell.length_b   1.000
_cell.length_c   1.000
_cell.angle_alpha   90.00
_cell.angle_beta   90.00
_cell.angle_gamma   90.00
#
_symmetry.space_group_name_H-M   'P 1'
#
loop_
_entity.id
_entity.type
_entity.pdbx_description
1 polymer ?
#
loop_
_entity_poly.entity_id
_entity_poly.type
_entity_poly.pdbx_seq_one_letter_code
_entity_poly.pdbx_strand_id
1 'polypeptide(L)'
;MFILTLGSTDPFFNLSAEEYLLREKSEDFFLLWRNEPCIVIGRNQNAADEINPDYVSARSLPVVRRITGGGAVYHDRGNLNFSFIINGEADRVELCRPVIDVLRSLGVVAEISGRNDILVGGRKISGTAMCSRGGRSLFHGTLLISADLEAMSEALRADGEKLAGHGVKSVRSRVANLSEYTEEVSPDIIGAMLAEYMTERGGEIYELGESDIEAIEKLRDSKYSTDEWNCGAERLQKSERSRLSCGTVYIKKKTACGRIEDIRIFGDFMNIGDISKLEARLRGAEFRREEIISALEEARVEKYIPNLTADELADIIMKSE
;
A
#
# COMPACT_ATOMS: atom_id res chain seq x y z
N MET A 1 14.00 -11.00 16.68
CA MET A 1 13.21 -10.80 15.43
C MET A 1 13.52 -11.95 14.50
N PHE A 2 12.50 -12.56 13.92
CA PHE A 2 12.69 -13.60 12.90
C PHE A 2 12.88 -13.00 11.51
N ILE A 3 13.74 -13.62 10.71
CA ILE A 3 14.04 -13.23 9.32
C ILE A 3 13.45 -14.31 8.41
N LEU A 4 12.50 -13.95 7.57
CA LEU A 4 11.81 -14.85 6.66
C LEU A 4 11.98 -14.39 5.22
N THR A 5 12.56 -15.23 4.37
CA THR A 5 12.56 -15.01 2.92
C THR A 5 11.51 -15.92 2.30
N LEU A 6 10.48 -15.32 1.69
CA LEU A 6 9.44 -16.09 1.00
C LEU A 6 9.95 -16.58 -0.35
N GLY A 7 9.87 -17.88 -0.56
CA GLY A 7 10.22 -18.50 -1.84
C GLY A 7 9.15 -18.36 -2.92
N SER A 8 7.91 -18.04 -2.51
CA SER A 8 6.78 -17.83 -3.43
C SER A 8 6.91 -16.50 -4.17
N THR A 9 6.50 -16.48 -5.44
CA THR A 9 6.33 -15.26 -6.23
C THR A 9 4.86 -14.95 -6.54
N ASP A 10 3.94 -15.71 -5.96
CA ASP A 10 2.50 -15.47 -6.02
C ASP A 10 2.12 -14.25 -5.15
N PRO A 11 1.64 -13.14 -5.74
CA PRO A 11 1.28 -11.95 -4.98
C PRO A 11 0.14 -12.18 -3.98
N PHE A 12 -0.78 -13.10 -4.27
CA PHE A 12 -1.87 -13.44 -3.38
C PHE A 12 -1.36 -14.17 -2.15
N PHE A 13 -0.44 -15.13 -2.33
CA PHE A 13 0.20 -15.85 -1.23
C PHE A 13 1.04 -14.90 -0.36
N ASN A 14 1.89 -14.07 -0.99
CA ASN A 14 2.82 -13.20 -0.28
C ASN A 14 2.09 -12.17 0.61
N LEU A 15 1.03 -11.54 0.10
CA LEU A 15 0.21 -10.62 0.90
C LEU A 15 -0.63 -11.35 1.96
N SER A 16 -1.01 -12.60 1.72
CA SER A 16 -1.65 -13.45 2.75
C SER A 16 -0.68 -13.78 3.86
N ALA A 17 0.60 -14.05 3.54
CA ALA A 17 1.64 -14.31 4.54
C ALA A 17 1.86 -13.12 5.46
N GLU A 18 1.91 -11.88 4.93
CA GLU A 18 2.00 -10.67 5.77
C GLU A 18 0.82 -10.56 6.75
N GLU A 19 -0.41 -10.74 6.26
CA GLU A 19 -1.58 -10.64 7.14
C GLU A 19 -1.65 -11.80 8.14
N TYR A 20 -1.29 -13.01 7.73
CA TYR A 20 -1.22 -14.17 8.62
C TYR A 20 -0.24 -13.92 9.77
N LEU A 21 0.98 -13.52 9.47
CA LEU A 21 1.99 -13.23 10.49
C LEU A 21 1.59 -12.08 11.41
N LEU A 22 0.94 -11.05 10.86
CA LEU A 22 0.42 -9.93 11.66
C LEU A 22 -0.66 -10.35 12.65
N ARG A 23 -1.51 -11.32 12.29
CA ARG A 23 -2.70 -11.71 13.06
C ARG A 23 -2.47 -12.88 14.00
N GLU A 24 -1.71 -13.87 13.53
CA GLU A 24 -1.66 -15.19 14.17
C GLU A 24 -0.33 -15.41 14.92
N LYS A 25 0.70 -14.61 14.66
CA LYS A 25 1.98 -14.71 15.36
C LYS A 25 2.13 -13.57 16.37
N SER A 26 2.92 -13.82 17.42
CA SER A 26 3.23 -12.85 18.48
C SER A 26 4.63 -12.26 18.34
N GLU A 27 5.50 -12.92 17.59
CA GLU A 27 6.89 -12.55 17.42
C GLU A 27 7.05 -11.45 16.37
N ASP A 28 8.18 -10.75 16.43
CA ASP A 28 8.55 -9.77 15.43
C ASP A 28 9.22 -10.43 14.24
N PHE A 29 8.84 -10.02 13.03
CA PHE A 29 9.34 -10.54 11.77
C PHE A 29 9.92 -9.46 10.88
N PHE A 30 10.98 -9.80 10.17
CA PHE A 30 11.47 -9.13 8.97
C PHE A 30 11.31 -10.08 7.78
N LEU A 31 10.55 -9.66 6.76
CA LEU A 31 10.29 -10.46 5.57
C LEU A 31 10.96 -9.85 4.35
N LEU A 32 11.45 -10.74 3.47
CA LEU A 32 11.90 -10.42 2.11
C LEU A 32 11.11 -11.27 1.12
N TRP A 33 10.56 -10.63 0.09
CA TRP A 33 9.71 -11.31 -0.89
C TRP A 33 9.65 -10.58 -2.22
N ARG A 34 9.31 -11.32 -3.28
CA ARG A 34 9.14 -10.81 -4.64
C ARG A 34 7.87 -11.35 -5.26
N ASN A 35 7.35 -10.65 -6.26
CA ASN A 35 6.19 -11.09 -7.03
C ASN A 35 6.54 -11.29 -8.49
N GLU A 36 5.81 -12.19 -9.16
CA GLU A 36 5.61 -12.12 -10.59
C GLU A 36 4.93 -10.78 -10.97
N PRO A 37 4.97 -10.38 -12.26
CA PRO A 37 4.32 -9.16 -12.71
C PRO A 37 2.87 -9.07 -12.22
N CYS A 38 2.56 -8.02 -11.44
CA CYS A 38 1.24 -7.77 -10.88
C CYS A 38 1.05 -6.30 -10.49
N ILE A 39 -0.19 -5.91 -10.24
CA ILE A 39 -0.52 -4.62 -9.63
C ILE A 39 -0.97 -4.85 -8.20
N VAL A 40 -0.35 -4.12 -7.24
CA VAL A 40 -0.77 -4.13 -5.85
C VAL A 40 -1.43 -2.79 -5.52
N ILE A 41 -2.74 -2.80 -5.27
CA ILE A 41 -3.50 -1.62 -4.90
C ILE A 41 -3.59 -1.45 -3.38
N GLY A 42 -3.65 -0.21 -2.93
CA GLY A 42 -3.84 0.10 -1.51
C GLY A 42 -5.24 -0.26 -1.01
N ARG A 43 -5.36 -0.49 0.30
CA ARG A 43 -6.59 -0.92 0.99
C ARG A 43 -7.81 -0.10 0.60
N ASN A 44 -7.63 1.20 0.45
CA ASN A 44 -8.71 2.18 0.27
C ASN A 44 -8.85 2.68 -1.18
N GLN A 45 -8.14 2.06 -2.14
CA GLN A 45 -8.24 2.45 -3.54
C GLN A 45 -9.37 1.71 -4.26
N ASN A 46 -9.96 2.37 -5.25
CA ASN A 46 -10.83 1.71 -6.21
C ASN A 46 -9.98 1.19 -7.38
N ALA A 47 -9.96 -0.13 -7.59
CA ALA A 47 -9.12 -0.77 -8.59
C ALA A 47 -9.28 -0.14 -9.99
N ALA A 48 -10.52 0.05 -10.45
CA ALA A 48 -10.83 0.57 -11.78
C ALA A 48 -10.30 1.99 -12.04
N ASP A 49 -10.05 2.77 -10.99
CA ASP A 49 -9.53 4.14 -11.09
C ASP A 49 -8.00 4.20 -11.13
N GLU A 50 -7.33 3.13 -10.71
CA GLU A 50 -5.88 3.11 -10.51
C GLU A 50 -5.11 2.34 -11.60
N ILE A 51 -5.81 1.48 -12.36
CA ILE A 51 -5.19 0.60 -13.35
C ILE A 51 -5.59 0.99 -14.79
N ASN A 52 -4.76 0.63 -15.74
CA ASN A 52 -5.12 0.63 -17.16
C ASN A 52 -5.78 -0.72 -17.51
N PRO A 53 -7.12 -0.79 -17.65
CA PRO A 53 -7.82 -2.07 -17.81
C PRO A 53 -7.44 -2.79 -19.11
N ASP A 54 -7.15 -2.06 -20.18
CA ASP A 54 -6.79 -2.66 -21.47
C ASP A 54 -5.42 -3.34 -21.36
N TYR A 55 -4.44 -2.67 -20.73
CA TYR A 55 -3.10 -3.22 -20.50
C TYR A 55 -3.14 -4.43 -19.58
N VAL A 56 -3.90 -4.34 -18.49
CA VAL A 56 -4.06 -5.41 -17.48
C VAL A 56 -4.71 -6.64 -18.12
N SER A 57 -5.79 -6.43 -18.87
CA SER A 57 -6.50 -7.53 -19.56
C SER A 57 -5.64 -8.20 -20.62
N ALA A 58 -4.97 -7.42 -21.48
CA ALA A 58 -4.12 -7.95 -22.56
C ALA A 58 -2.97 -8.81 -22.05
N ARG A 59 -2.49 -8.58 -20.82
CA ARG A 59 -1.38 -9.31 -20.20
C ARG A 59 -1.81 -10.25 -19.07
N SER A 60 -3.10 -10.34 -18.79
CA SER A 60 -3.66 -11.12 -17.68
C SER A 60 -2.94 -10.84 -16.35
N LEU A 61 -2.62 -9.56 -16.11
CA LEU A 61 -1.90 -9.15 -14.90
C LEU A 61 -2.80 -9.30 -13.67
N PRO A 62 -2.37 -10.01 -12.63
CA PRO A 62 -3.07 -10.03 -11.36
C PRO A 62 -3.18 -8.63 -10.76
N VAL A 63 -4.35 -8.30 -10.24
CA VAL A 63 -4.59 -7.11 -9.43
C VAL A 63 -4.95 -7.56 -8.03
N VAL A 64 -4.11 -7.26 -7.06
CA VAL A 64 -4.29 -7.69 -5.68
C VAL A 64 -4.32 -6.50 -4.73
N ARG A 65 -5.20 -6.56 -3.73
CA ARG A 65 -5.34 -5.50 -2.72
C ARG A 65 -4.58 -5.86 -1.45
N ARG A 66 -3.67 -4.98 -1.00
CA ARG A 66 -3.00 -5.11 0.29
C ARG A 66 -3.84 -4.54 1.44
N ILE A 67 -3.52 -4.90 2.68
CA ILE A 67 -4.23 -4.41 3.89
C ILE A 67 -3.79 -3.01 4.32
N THR A 68 -2.66 -2.52 3.85
CA THR A 68 -2.16 -1.17 4.12
C THR A 68 -2.76 -0.15 3.15
N GLY A 69 -2.78 1.12 3.52
CA GLY A 69 -3.13 2.22 2.62
C GLY A 69 -2.04 2.53 1.58
N GLY A 70 -2.10 3.73 1.01
CA GLY A 70 -1.16 4.19 -0.02
C GLY A 70 -1.66 3.95 -1.44
N GLY A 71 -0.87 4.39 -2.44
CA GLY A 71 -1.16 4.30 -3.86
C GLY A 71 -0.95 2.92 -4.47
N ALA A 72 -1.38 2.74 -5.71
CA ALA A 72 -1.12 1.54 -6.49
C ALA A 72 0.35 1.45 -6.90
N VAL A 73 0.90 0.25 -6.92
CA VAL A 73 2.26 -0.05 -7.36
C VAL A 73 2.25 -1.21 -8.35
N TYR A 74 3.23 -1.23 -9.23
CA TYR A 74 3.52 -2.35 -10.12
C TYR A 74 4.69 -3.11 -9.55
N HIS A 75 4.58 -4.43 -9.46
CA HIS A 75 5.65 -5.33 -9.09
C HIS A 75 6.03 -6.21 -10.27
N ASP A 76 7.30 -6.55 -10.33
CA ASP A 76 7.87 -7.61 -11.14
C ASP A 76 9.07 -8.23 -10.42
N ARG A 77 9.79 -9.13 -11.09
CA ARG A 77 10.96 -9.80 -10.50
C ARG A 77 12.15 -8.87 -10.23
N GLY A 78 12.18 -7.68 -10.82
CA GLY A 78 13.18 -6.63 -10.60
C GLY A 78 12.90 -5.76 -9.38
N ASN A 79 11.75 -5.98 -8.72
CA ASN A 79 11.36 -5.32 -7.49
C ASN A 79 11.52 -6.27 -6.31
N LEU A 80 12.20 -5.84 -5.24
CA LEU A 80 12.26 -6.53 -3.96
C LEU A 80 11.31 -5.85 -2.97
N ASN A 81 10.54 -6.64 -2.23
CA ASN A 81 9.73 -6.14 -1.14
C ASN A 81 10.37 -6.51 0.19
N PHE A 82 10.28 -5.61 1.16
CA PHE A 82 10.64 -5.87 2.54
C PHE A 82 9.48 -5.51 3.46
N SER A 83 9.33 -6.27 4.55
CA SER A 83 8.23 -6.05 5.51
C SER A 83 8.73 -6.24 6.93
N PHE A 84 8.30 -5.36 7.82
CA PHE A 84 8.43 -5.50 9.26
C PHE A 84 7.07 -5.74 9.86
N ILE A 85 6.93 -6.79 10.65
CA ILE A 85 5.75 -7.06 11.46
C ILE A 85 6.24 -7.06 12.90
N ILE A 86 5.84 -6.04 13.66
CA ILE A 86 6.38 -5.77 15.00
C ILE A 86 5.28 -5.56 16.03
N ASN A 87 5.62 -5.81 17.27
CA ASN A 87 4.77 -5.43 18.40
C ASN A 87 4.87 -3.92 18.66
N GLY A 88 3.73 -3.28 18.91
CA GLY A 88 3.67 -1.84 19.16
C GLY A 88 3.58 -0.98 17.90
N GLU A 89 3.96 0.29 18.06
CA GLU A 89 3.93 1.27 16.98
C GLU A 89 5.16 1.20 16.09
N ALA A 90 4.97 1.38 14.79
CA ALA A 90 6.04 1.38 13.82
C ALA A 90 6.65 2.79 13.66
N ASP A 91 7.94 2.93 13.94
CA ASP A 91 8.71 4.11 13.55
C ASP A 91 9.28 3.91 12.14
N ARG A 92 8.76 4.66 11.19
CA ARG A 92 9.16 4.58 9.79
C ARG A 92 10.65 4.82 9.58
N VAL A 93 11.25 5.76 10.31
CA VAL A 93 12.66 6.11 10.14
C VAL A 93 13.53 4.94 10.58
N GLU A 94 13.22 4.37 11.73
CA GLU A 94 13.94 3.20 12.25
C GLU A 94 13.77 1.97 11.33
N LEU A 95 12.56 1.74 10.81
CA LEU A 95 12.29 0.58 9.96
C LEU A 95 12.83 0.72 8.53
N CYS A 96 13.10 1.95 8.06
CA CYS A 96 13.83 2.17 6.80
C CYS A 96 15.36 2.07 6.96
N ARG A 97 15.90 2.14 8.19
CA ARG A 97 17.35 2.17 8.45
C ARG A 97 18.11 0.99 7.84
N PRO A 98 17.64 -0.28 7.93
CA PRO A 98 18.34 -1.40 7.29
C PRO A 98 18.53 -1.20 5.78
N VAL A 99 17.51 -0.71 5.09
CA VAL A 99 17.61 -0.42 3.65
C VAL A 99 18.60 0.71 3.40
N ILE A 100 18.53 1.80 4.15
CA ILE A 100 19.44 2.96 3.99
C ILE A 100 20.89 2.54 4.24
N ASP A 101 21.16 1.75 5.28
CA ASP A 101 22.54 1.34 5.64
C ASP A 101 23.12 0.35 4.63
N VAL A 102 22.31 -0.60 4.12
CA VAL A 102 22.72 -1.51 3.03
C VAL A 102 23.02 -0.71 1.75
N LEU A 103 22.18 0.24 1.37
CA LEU A 103 22.44 1.08 0.21
C LEU A 103 23.71 1.94 0.40
N ARG A 104 23.94 2.45 1.60
CA ARG A 104 25.14 3.22 1.92
C ARG A 104 26.40 2.36 1.79
N SER A 105 26.39 1.07 2.16
CA SER A 105 27.53 0.17 1.99
C SER A 105 27.89 -0.07 0.51
N LEU A 106 26.92 0.13 -0.40
CA LEU A 106 27.11 0.10 -1.85
C LEU A 106 27.50 1.47 -2.45
N GLY A 107 27.77 2.48 -1.60
CA GLY A 107 28.07 3.84 -2.04
C GLY A 107 26.87 4.65 -2.51
N VAL A 108 25.65 4.15 -2.29
CA VAL A 108 24.41 4.83 -2.70
C VAL A 108 23.86 5.64 -1.52
N VAL A 109 23.79 6.96 -1.69
CA VAL A 109 23.21 7.87 -0.69
C VAL A 109 21.71 7.97 -0.89
N ALA A 110 20.98 7.28 -0.02
CA ALA A 110 19.52 7.28 -0.02
C ALA A 110 19.00 8.12 1.17
N GLU A 111 17.87 8.78 0.97
CA GLU A 111 17.20 9.63 1.95
C GLU A 111 15.72 9.30 2.08
N ILE A 112 15.19 9.38 3.29
CA ILE A 112 13.76 9.27 3.56
C ILE A 112 13.11 10.61 3.25
N SER A 113 12.11 10.61 2.38
CA SER A 113 11.45 11.83 1.95
C SER A 113 9.94 11.74 2.05
N GLY A 114 9.33 12.89 2.32
CA GLY A 114 7.87 13.01 2.38
C GLY A 114 7.23 12.02 3.34
N ARG A 115 6.05 11.56 2.96
CA ARG A 115 5.22 10.67 3.78
C ARG A 115 5.67 9.20 3.73
N ASN A 116 6.20 8.75 2.61
CA ASN A 116 6.34 7.32 2.33
C ASN A 116 7.40 6.94 1.28
N ASP A 117 8.32 7.82 0.92
CA ASP A 117 9.30 7.57 -0.13
C ASP A 117 10.73 7.44 0.42
N ILE A 118 11.55 6.60 -0.25
CA ILE A 118 13.01 6.63 -0.15
C ILE A 118 13.52 7.08 -1.52
N LEU A 119 14.38 8.10 -1.52
CA LEU A 119 14.91 8.73 -2.72
C LEU A 119 16.40 8.51 -2.85
N VAL A 120 16.90 8.47 -4.09
CA VAL A 120 18.31 8.60 -4.45
C VAL A 120 18.39 9.65 -5.55
N GLY A 121 19.20 10.68 -5.34
CA GLY A 121 19.32 11.79 -6.30
C GLY A 121 18.00 12.49 -6.63
N GLY A 122 17.10 12.56 -5.66
CA GLY A 122 15.77 13.19 -5.81
C GLY A 122 14.73 12.32 -6.53
N ARG A 123 15.09 11.09 -6.97
CA ARG A 123 14.15 10.15 -7.60
C ARG A 123 13.80 9.01 -6.62
N LYS A 124 12.54 8.61 -6.63
CA LYS A 124 12.02 7.54 -5.77
C LYS A 124 12.52 6.16 -6.22
N ILE A 125 13.15 5.45 -5.29
CA ILE A 125 13.55 4.05 -5.45
C ILE A 125 12.71 3.09 -4.60
N SER A 126 11.96 3.62 -3.63
CA SER A 126 11.13 2.84 -2.72
C SER A 126 9.89 3.62 -2.32
N GLY A 127 8.76 2.93 -2.23
CA GLY A 127 7.54 3.42 -1.59
C GLY A 127 7.20 2.54 -0.40
N THR A 128 6.81 3.15 0.72
CA THR A 128 6.46 2.44 1.95
C THR A 128 5.00 2.65 2.33
N ALA A 129 4.43 1.69 3.05
CA ALA A 129 3.10 1.78 3.62
C ALA A 129 3.05 1.04 4.96
N MET A 130 2.09 1.40 5.81
CA MET A 130 1.94 0.80 7.13
C MET A 130 0.48 0.70 7.54
N CYS A 131 0.20 -0.24 8.42
CA CYS A 131 -1.05 -0.30 9.18
C CYS A 131 -0.80 -0.94 10.55
N SER A 132 -1.68 -0.64 11.51
CA SER A 132 -1.63 -1.25 12.85
C SER A 132 -2.93 -1.99 13.13
N ARG A 133 -2.83 -3.15 13.77
CA ARG A 133 -3.96 -3.98 14.15
C ARG A 133 -3.64 -4.82 15.39
N GLY A 134 -4.53 -4.79 16.36
CA GLY A 134 -4.39 -5.62 17.57
C GLY A 134 -3.13 -5.36 18.39
N GLY A 135 -2.62 -4.12 18.41
CA GLY A 135 -1.38 -3.76 19.12
C GLY A 135 -0.10 -4.12 18.36
N ARG A 136 -0.22 -4.59 17.12
CA ARG A 136 0.92 -4.89 16.23
C ARG A 136 0.87 -4.02 14.98
N SER A 137 2.03 -3.80 14.38
CA SER A 137 2.18 -3.00 13.16
C SER A 137 2.81 -3.81 12.04
N LEU A 138 2.25 -3.67 10.83
CA LEU A 138 2.88 -4.04 9.58
C LEU A 138 3.39 -2.77 8.91
N PHE A 139 4.67 -2.74 8.63
CA PHE A 139 5.33 -1.76 7.78
C PHE A 139 5.99 -2.49 6.63
N HIS A 140 5.70 -2.09 5.39
CA HIS A 140 6.36 -2.68 4.23
C HIS A 140 6.76 -1.64 3.21
N GLY A 141 7.70 -2.02 2.35
CA GLY A 141 8.18 -1.19 1.26
C GLY A 141 8.58 -2.00 0.05
N THR A 142 8.56 -1.34 -1.09
CA THR A 142 9.13 -1.81 -2.35
C THR A 142 10.56 -1.29 -2.47
N LEU A 143 11.40 -1.97 -3.21
CA LEU A 143 12.72 -1.48 -3.62
C LEU A 143 12.88 -1.77 -5.12
N LEU A 144 12.89 -0.71 -5.92
CA LEU A 144 13.07 -0.79 -7.37
C LEU A 144 14.56 -1.03 -7.66
N ILE A 145 14.91 -2.25 -8.03
CA ILE A 145 16.29 -2.63 -8.29
C ILE A 145 16.57 -2.65 -9.80
N SER A 146 15.76 -3.37 -10.54
CA SER A 146 15.81 -3.49 -12.01
C SER A 146 14.41 -3.70 -12.60
N ALA A 147 13.41 -3.04 -12.02
CA ALA A 147 12.00 -3.16 -12.40
C ALA A 147 11.75 -2.59 -13.80
N ASP A 148 10.78 -3.12 -14.51
CA ASP A 148 10.32 -2.59 -15.80
C ASP A 148 9.47 -1.33 -15.58
N LEU A 149 10.13 -0.18 -15.65
CA LEU A 149 9.48 1.13 -15.45
C LEU A 149 8.54 1.50 -16.62
N GLU A 150 8.68 0.88 -17.77
CA GLU A 150 7.78 1.07 -18.91
C GLU A 150 6.47 0.32 -18.65
N ALA A 151 6.54 -0.97 -18.31
CA ALA A 151 5.39 -1.76 -17.89
C ALA A 151 4.65 -1.11 -16.71
N MET A 152 5.38 -0.58 -15.72
CA MET A 152 4.79 0.18 -14.61
C MET A 152 3.98 1.38 -15.10
N SER A 153 4.53 2.15 -16.03
CA SER A 153 3.86 3.35 -16.59
C SER A 153 2.61 3.01 -17.39
N GLU A 154 2.63 1.88 -18.08
CA GLU A 154 1.51 1.39 -18.90
C GLU A 154 0.39 0.75 -18.06
N ALA A 155 0.77 0.05 -16.97
CA ALA A 155 -0.14 -0.69 -16.12
C ALA A 155 -0.96 0.21 -15.19
N LEU A 156 -0.36 1.32 -14.72
CA LEU A 156 -0.97 2.21 -13.75
C LEU A 156 -1.55 3.46 -14.43
N ARG A 157 -2.76 3.85 -14.02
CA ARG A 157 -3.30 5.17 -14.35
C ARG A 157 -2.62 6.20 -13.46
N ALA A 158 -1.90 7.12 -14.06
CA ALA A 158 -1.47 8.32 -13.34
C ALA A 158 -2.68 9.25 -13.15
N ASP A 159 -2.71 10.02 -12.05
CA ASP A 159 -3.77 11.01 -11.77
C ASP A 159 -4.14 11.82 -13.01
N GLY A 160 -5.39 11.66 -13.45
CA GLY A 160 -5.87 11.85 -14.81
C GLY A 160 -5.90 13.26 -15.39
N GLU A 161 -5.26 14.28 -14.82
CA GLU A 161 -5.24 15.63 -15.40
C GLU A 161 -3.86 16.13 -15.84
N LYS A 162 -2.76 15.44 -15.50
CA LYS A 162 -1.40 15.93 -15.81
C LYS A 162 -0.66 15.16 -16.90
N LEU A 163 -1.24 14.13 -17.50
CA LEU A 163 -0.50 13.17 -18.35
C LEU A 163 -1.03 12.92 -19.76
N ALA A 164 -1.88 13.78 -20.29
CA ALA A 164 -2.15 13.76 -21.73
C ALA A 164 -0.83 14.06 -22.49
N GLY A 165 -0.11 13.00 -22.85
CA GLY A 165 1.03 13.06 -23.76
C GLY A 165 2.44 12.80 -23.16
N HIS A 166 2.60 12.51 -21.88
CA HIS A 166 3.95 12.38 -21.27
C HIS A 166 4.17 11.17 -20.35
N GLY A 167 3.36 10.12 -20.43
CA GLY A 167 3.33 9.00 -19.47
C GLY A 167 4.69 8.46 -19.04
N VAL A 168 5.44 7.83 -19.95
CA VAL A 168 6.73 7.17 -19.65
C VAL A 168 7.81 8.17 -19.18
N LYS A 169 7.90 9.35 -19.82
CA LYS A 169 8.87 10.38 -19.42
C LYS A 169 8.59 10.93 -18.01
N SER A 170 7.33 11.06 -17.61
CA SER A 170 6.96 11.56 -16.30
C SER A 170 7.18 10.55 -15.17
N VAL A 171 7.06 9.25 -15.44
CA VAL A 171 7.41 8.18 -14.49
C VAL A 171 8.92 8.16 -14.30
N ARG A 172 9.71 8.07 -15.37
CA ARG A 172 11.19 8.07 -15.30
C ARG A 172 11.79 9.33 -14.68
N SER A 173 11.09 10.44 -14.67
CA SER A 173 11.55 11.65 -13.98
C SER A 173 11.34 11.60 -12.47
N ARG A 174 10.43 10.75 -11.97
CA ARG A 174 10.06 10.65 -10.56
C ARG A 174 10.57 9.40 -9.87
N VAL A 175 10.74 8.29 -10.61
CA VAL A 175 11.22 7.01 -10.08
C VAL A 175 12.51 6.58 -10.76
N ALA A 176 13.30 5.74 -10.08
CA ALA A 176 14.53 5.16 -10.62
C ALA A 176 14.71 3.74 -10.11
N ASN A 177 15.42 2.95 -10.89
CA ASN A 177 15.97 1.68 -10.44
C ASN A 177 17.30 1.90 -9.71
N LEU A 178 17.59 1.07 -8.72
CA LEU A 178 18.86 1.08 -8.00
C LEU A 178 20.05 0.79 -8.94
N SER A 179 19.83 -0.04 -9.97
CA SER A 179 20.80 -0.35 -11.01
C SER A 179 21.27 0.87 -11.84
N GLU A 180 20.59 2.02 -11.73
CA GLU A 180 21.05 3.26 -12.36
C GLU A 180 22.16 3.98 -11.53
N TYR A 181 22.37 3.58 -10.28
CA TYR A 181 23.28 4.24 -9.34
C TYR A 181 24.47 3.37 -8.92
N THR A 182 24.38 2.07 -9.08
CA THR A 182 25.45 1.15 -8.72
C THR A 182 25.40 -0.08 -9.64
N GLU A 183 26.56 -0.64 -9.91
CA GLU A 183 26.72 -1.87 -10.69
C GLU A 183 26.57 -3.09 -9.76
N GLU A 184 26.41 -4.28 -10.37
CA GLU A 184 26.36 -5.57 -9.65
C GLU A 184 25.24 -5.67 -8.59
N VAL A 185 24.08 -5.08 -8.85
CA VAL A 185 22.91 -5.21 -7.97
C VAL A 185 21.82 -6.05 -8.61
N SER A 186 21.26 -6.93 -7.82
CA SER A 186 20.06 -7.70 -8.17
C SER A 186 19.17 -7.82 -6.93
N PRO A 187 17.89 -8.17 -7.08
CA PRO A 187 17.02 -8.44 -5.94
C PRO A 187 17.58 -9.50 -4.99
N ASP A 188 18.29 -10.51 -5.53
CA ASP A 188 18.90 -11.58 -4.72
C ASP A 188 20.09 -11.05 -3.90
N ILE A 189 20.96 -10.22 -4.51
CA ILE A 189 22.11 -9.62 -3.82
C ILE A 189 21.61 -8.69 -2.69
N ILE A 190 20.71 -7.78 -2.99
CA ILE A 190 20.18 -6.84 -1.99
C ILE A 190 19.40 -7.59 -0.89
N GLY A 191 18.64 -8.62 -1.27
CA GLY A 191 17.93 -9.47 -0.31
C GLY A 191 18.90 -10.19 0.64
N ALA A 192 19.99 -10.76 0.14
CA ALA A 192 21.02 -11.40 0.95
C ALA A 192 21.70 -10.39 1.90
N MET A 193 22.07 -9.20 1.41
CA MET A 193 22.67 -8.15 2.24
C MET A 193 21.73 -7.66 3.36
N LEU A 194 20.44 -7.54 3.07
CA LEU A 194 19.44 -7.17 4.07
C LEU A 194 19.26 -8.28 5.13
N ALA A 195 19.22 -9.54 4.72
CA ALA A 195 19.13 -10.67 5.63
C ALA A 195 20.38 -10.77 6.52
N GLU A 196 21.57 -10.60 5.95
CA GLU A 196 22.83 -10.54 6.69
C GLU A 196 22.85 -9.38 7.69
N TYR A 197 22.50 -8.16 7.26
CA TYR A 197 22.38 -6.99 8.11
C TYR A 197 21.48 -7.23 9.33
N MET A 198 20.35 -7.91 9.13
CA MET A 198 19.42 -8.25 10.22
C MET A 198 19.97 -9.36 11.11
N THR A 199 20.66 -10.36 10.55
CA THR A 199 21.28 -11.46 11.31
C THR A 199 22.39 -10.94 12.23
N GLU A 200 23.26 -10.04 11.75
CA GLU A 200 24.32 -9.41 12.56
C GLU A 200 23.76 -8.63 13.76
N ARG A 201 22.49 -8.25 13.72
CA ARG A 201 21.77 -7.55 14.81
C ARG A 201 20.91 -8.48 15.66
N GLY A 202 21.19 -9.78 15.61
CA GLY A 202 20.53 -10.80 16.42
C GLY A 202 19.21 -11.30 15.85
N GLY A 203 18.98 -11.11 14.55
CA GLY A 203 17.87 -11.76 13.84
C GLY A 203 18.14 -13.23 13.63
N GLU A 204 17.10 -14.07 13.71
CA GLU A 204 17.17 -15.51 13.54
C GLU A 204 16.39 -15.92 12.28
N ILE A 205 16.99 -16.78 11.46
CA ILE A 205 16.32 -17.29 10.24
C ILE A 205 15.09 -18.12 10.65
N TYR A 206 13.98 -17.83 10.01
CA TYR A 206 12.71 -18.52 10.20
C TYR A 206 12.23 -19.15 8.90
N GLU A 207 11.70 -20.35 8.99
CA GLU A 207 11.06 -21.06 7.89
C GLU A 207 9.60 -21.32 8.24
N LEU A 208 8.70 -21.13 7.26
CA LEU A 208 7.28 -21.46 7.43
C LEU A 208 7.10 -22.97 7.59
N GLY A 209 6.44 -23.38 8.68
CA GLY A 209 6.03 -24.75 8.84
C GLY A 209 4.81 -25.10 7.97
N GLU A 210 4.50 -26.40 7.83
CA GLU A 210 3.35 -26.86 7.04
C GLU A 210 2.03 -26.21 7.51
N SER A 211 1.81 -26.09 8.81
CA SER A 211 0.62 -25.43 9.37
C SER A 211 0.54 -23.94 9.04
N ASP A 212 1.68 -23.25 8.94
CA ASP A 212 1.72 -21.85 8.51
C ASP A 212 1.32 -21.73 7.04
N ILE A 213 1.87 -22.59 6.20
CA ILE A 213 1.59 -22.61 4.75
C ILE A 213 0.09 -22.90 4.52
N GLU A 214 -0.49 -23.91 5.17
CA GLU A 214 -1.92 -24.22 5.07
C GLU A 214 -2.81 -23.04 5.49
N ALA A 215 -2.46 -22.36 6.57
CA ALA A 215 -3.22 -21.20 7.06
C ALA A 215 -3.11 -20.00 6.09
N ILE A 216 -1.92 -19.76 5.52
CA ILE A 216 -1.68 -18.73 4.52
C ILE A 216 -2.47 -19.03 3.23
N GLU A 217 -2.43 -20.28 2.75
CA GLU A 217 -3.19 -20.70 1.56
C GLU A 217 -4.70 -20.57 1.77
N LYS A 218 -5.21 -20.95 2.92
CA LYS A 218 -6.61 -20.75 3.27
C LYS A 218 -7.00 -19.27 3.25
N LEU A 219 -6.15 -18.39 3.77
CA LEU A 219 -6.37 -16.95 3.74
C LEU A 219 -6.29 -16.39 2.32
N ARG A 220 -5.33 -16.87 1.51
CA ARG A 220 -5.23 -16.56 0.08
C ARG A 220 -6.54 -16.87 -0.62
N ASP A 221 -7.02 -18.12 -0.51
CA ASP A 221 -8.17 -18.60 -1.25
C ASP A 221 -9.48 -17.94 -0.79
N SER A 222 -9.64 -17.72 0.51
CA SER A 222 -10.87 -17.12 1.07
C SER A 222 -10.95 -15.60 0.96
N LYS A 223 -9.84 -14.92 0.68
CA LYS A 223 -9.79 -13.46 0.66
C LYS A 223 -9.01 -12.91 -0.53
N TYR A 224 -7.69 -13.12 -0.58
CA TYR A 224 -6.80 -12.41 -1.51
C TYR A 224 -7.02 -12.78 -2.97
N SER A 225 -7.46 -14.01 -3.27
CA SER A 225 -7.82 -14.47 -4.62
C SER A 225 -9.24 -14.09 -5.03
N THR A 226 -10.02 -13.41 -4.18
CA THR A 226 -11.41 -13.08 -4.47
C THR A 226 -11.56 -11.72 -5.13
N ASP A 227 -12.47 -11.62 -6.12
CA ASP A 227 -12.82 -10.34 -6.75
C ASP A 227 -13.47 -9.38 -5.74
N GLU A 228 -14.20 -9.91 -4.77
CA GLU A 228 -14.83 -9.10 -3.72
C GLU A 228 -13.80 -8.29 -2.95
N TRP A 229 -12.68 -8.91 -2.57
CA TRP A 229 -11.59 -8.22 -1.87
C TRP A 229 -10.84 -7.25 -2.79
N ASN A 230 -10.51 -7.68 -4.00
CA ASN A 230 -9.63 -6.94 -4.89
C ASN A 230 -10.35 -5.80 -5.62
N CYS A 231 -11.57 -6.02 -6.09
CA CYS A 231 -12.28 -5.11 -7.00
C CYS A 231 -13.56 -4.50 -6.41
N GLY A 232 -14.15 -5.06 -5.37
CA GLY A 232 -15.50 -4.73 -4.87
C GLY A 232 -15.82 -3.25 -4.66
N ALA A 233 -17.08 -2.83 -4.99
CA ALA A 233 -17.74 -1.54 -4.79
C ALA A 233 -17.87 -0.60 -6.02
N GLU A 234 -18.21 -1.10 -7.19
CA GLU A 234 -18.29 -0.32 -8.44
C GLU A 234 -19.59 0.48 -8.68
N ARG A 235 -20.60 0.39 -7.82
CA ARG A 235 -21.97 0.88 -8.13
C ARG A 235 -22.33 2.25 -7.56
N LEU A 236 -21.42 2.95 -6.90
CA LEU A 236 -21.71 4.22 -6.26
C LEU A 236 -21.21 5.40 -7.10
N GLN A 237 -21.93 6.52 -7.02
CA GLN A 237 -21.54 7.77 -7.67
C GLN A 237 -20.23 8.29 -7.09
N LYS A 238 -19.28 8.67 -7.96
CA LYS A 238 -17.95 9.11 -7.57
C LYS A 238 -17.90 10.63 -7.39
N SER A 239 -17.32 11.10 -6.30
CA SER A 239 -16.98 12.51 -6.13
C SER A 239 -15.68 12.87 -6.86
N GLU A 240 -15.40 14.16 -6.96
CA GLU A 240 -14.09 14.65 -7.39
C GLU A 240 -13.00 14.22 -6.40
N ARG A 241 -11.79 14.01 -6.92
CA ARG A 241 -10.60 13.70 -6.11
C ARG A 241 -10.09 14.97 -5.44
N SER A 242 -9.93 14.94 -4.12
CA SER A 242 -9.35 16.05 -3.35
C SER A 242 -7.97 15.65 -2.82
N ARG A 243 -6.96 16.49 -3.10
CA ARG A 243 -5.61 16.31 -2.57
C ARG A 243 -5.48 17.04 -1.25
N LEU A 244 -5.29 16.31 -0.15
CA LEU A 244 -5.19 16.80 1.22
C LEU A 244 -3.84 16.42 1.85
N SER A 245 -3.60 16.85 3.08
CA SER A 245 -2.40 16.51 3.85
C SER A 245 -2.27 15.01 4.12
N CYS A 246 -3.41 14.31 4.31
CA CYS A 246 -3.45 12.85 4.49
C CYS A 246 -3.22 12.06 3.19
N GLY A 247 -3.34 12.69 2.01
CA GLY A 247 -3.30 12.05 0.70
C GLY A 247 -4.45 12.47 -0.19
N THR A 248 -4.68 11.74 -1.27
CA THR A 248 -5.86 11.92 -2.11
C THR A 248 -7.04 11.23 -1.45
N VAL A 249 -8.17 11.92 -1.38
CA VAL A 249 -9.45 11.40 -0.85
C VAL A 249 -10.55 11.66 -1.86
N TYR A 250 -11.42 10.70 -2.06
CA TYR A 250 -12.66 10.85 -2.82
C TYR A 250 -13.73 9.89 -2.30
N ILE A 251 -14.98 10.20 -2.62
CA ILE A 251 -16.15 9.52 -2.08
C ILE A 251 -16.94 8.89 -3.22
N LYS A 252 -17.47 7.69 -2.97
CA LYS A 252 -18.61 7.14 -3.69
C LYS A 252 -19.78 7.08 -2.73
N LYS A 253 -20.92 7.67 -3.08
CA LYS A 253 -22.08 7.70 -2.20
C LYS A 253 -23.39 7.48 -2.98
N LYS A 254 -24.40 7.10 -2.23
CA LYS A 254 -25.79 7.08 -2.65
C LYS A 254 -26.62 7.78 -1.60
N THR A 255 -27.45 8.74 -2.01
CA THR A 255 -28.36 9.46 -1.13
C THR A 255 -29.81 9.16 -1.50
N ALA A 256 -30.67 9.05 -0.51
CA ALA A 256 -32.10 8.88 -0.69
C ALA A 256 -32.88 9.60 0.43
N CYS A 257 -33.96 10.29 0.07
CA CYS A 257 -34.81 11.02 1.03
C CYS A 257 -34.03 11.98 1.95
N GLY A 258 -33.01 12.66 1.42
CA GLY A 258 -32.17 13.59 2.18
C GLY A 258 -31.22 12.94 3.19
N ARG A 259 -30.97 11.65 3.07
CA ARG A 259 -30.06 10.89 3.92
C ARG A 259 -29.02 10.14 3.10
N ILE A 260 -27.86 9.85 3.70
CA ILE A 260 -26.84 8.99 3.11
C ILE A 260 -27.31 7.53 3.22
N GLU A 261 -27.67 6.91 2.09
CA GLU A 261 -28.06 5.49 2.04
C GLU A 261 -26.82 4.57 2.08
N ASP A 262 -25.81 4.90 1.30
CA ASP A 262 -24.52 4.22 1.32
C ASP A 262 -23.39 5.21 1.01
N ILE A 263 -22.19 4.93 1.56
CA ILE A 263 -21.01 5.75 1.37
C ILE A 263 -19.75 4.87 1.46
N ARG A 264 -18.79 5.17 0.57
CA ARG A 264 -17.46 4.56 0.56
C ARG A 264 -16.40 5.65 0.41
N ILE A 265 -15.37 5.57 1.23
CA ILE A 265 -14.25 6.51 1.28
C ILE A 265 -13.04 5.84 0.62
N PHE A 266 -12.58 6.42 -0.48
CA PHE A 266 -11.46 5.93 -1.28
C PHE A 266 -10.30 6.92 -1.31
N GLY A 267 -9.09 6.41 -1.55
CA GLY A 267 -7.92 7.24 -1.72
C GLY A 267 -6.60 6.53 -1.49
N ASP A 268 -5.50 7.29 -1.59
CA ASP A 268 -4.15 6.84 -1.32
C ASP A 268 -3.66 7.21 0.10
N PHE A 269 -4.60 7.57 0.99
CA PHE A 269 -4.30 7.89 2.38
C PHE A 269 -3.90 6.64 3.17
N MET A 270 -3.08 6.85 4.21
CA MET A 270 -2.80 5.83 5.22
C MET A 270 -3.90 5.84 6.25
N ASN A 271 -4.42 4.66 6.62
CA ASN A 271 -5.42 4.53 7.67
C ASN A 271 -4.85 3.80 8.89
N ILE A 272 -5.24 4.25 10.08
CA ILE A 272 -4.94 3.58 11.36
C ILE A 272 -6.11 2.67 11.73
N GLY A 273 -7.33 3.20 11.60
CA GLY A 273 -8.58 2.50 11.91
C GLY A 273 -9.20 1.77 10.72
N ASP A 274 -10.24 1.00 10.99
CA ASP A 274 -11.06 0.35 9.97
C ASP A 274 -12.05 1.36 9.38
N ILE A 275 -11.79 1.81 8.15
CA ILE A 275 -12.61 2.81 7.44
C ILE A 275 -14.07 2.39 7.32
N SER A 276 -14.36 1.09 7.23
CA SER A 276 -15.74 0.60 7.16
C SER A 276 -16.59 0.98 8.38
N LYS A 277 -15.95 1.16 9.54
CA LYS A 277 -16.62 1.63 10.77
C LYS A 277 -16.97 3.12 10.68
N LEU A 278 -16.12 3.93 10.07
CA LEU A 278 -16.39 5.33 9.80
C LEU A 278 -17.54 5.47 8.78
N GLU A 279 -17.47 4.70 7.70
CA GLU A 279 -18.53 4.63 6.67
C GLU A 279 -19.88 4.21 7.29
N ALA A 280 -19.88 3.21 8.18
CA ALA A 280 -21.08 2.76 8.87
C ALA A 280 -21.72 3.83 9.75
N ARG A 281 -20.92 4.74 10.34
CA ARG A 281 -21.40 5.88 11.12
C ARG A 281 -22.08 6.96 10.28
N LEU A 282 -21.63 7.11 9.03
CA LEU A 282 -22.20 8.09 8.10
C LEU A 282 -23.49 7.60 7.43
N ARG A 283 -23.72 6.27 7.36
CA ARG A 283 -24.97 5.73 6.82
C ARG A 283 -26.16 6.11 7.69
N GLY A 284 -27.20 6.61 7.07
CA GLY A 284 -28.42 7.09 7.72
C GLY A 284 -28.34 8.54 8.22
N ALA A 285 -27.16 9.16 8.23
CA ALA A 285 -27.02 10.58 8.56
C ALA A 285 -27.79 11.46 7.56
N GLU A 286 -28.35 12.57 8.04
CA GLU A 286 -28.95 13.57 7.16
C GLU A 286 -27.89 14.17 6.24
N PHE A 287 -28.22 14.31 4.96
CA PHE A 287 -27.30 14.87 3.97
C PHE A 287 -27.29 16.40 4.09
N ARG A 288 -26.77 16.87 5.24
CA ARG A 288 -26.52 18.28 5.58
C ARG A 288 -25.14 18.41 6.18
N ARG A 289 -24.41 19.46 5.82
CA ARG A 289 -23.00 19.64 6.19
C ARG A 289 -22.78 19.56 7.71
N GLU A 290 -23.63 20.23 8.50
CA GLU A 290 -23.53 20.27 9.95
C GLU A 290 -23.70 18.88 10.58
N GLU A 291 -24.66 18.10 10.08
CA GLU A 291 -24.93 16.75 10.58
C GLU A 291 -23.79 15.77 10.22
N ILE A 292 -23.22 15.94 9.02
CA ILE A 292 -22.06 15.14 8.60
C ILE A 292 -20.84 15.48 9.46
N ILE A 293 -20.57 16.77 9.72
CA ILE A 293 -19.47 17.19 10.60
C ILE A 293 -19.68 16.60 12.01
N SER A 294 -20.86 16.73 12.58
CA SER A 294 -21.17 16.19 13.91
C SER A 294 -20.89 14.68 13.99
N ALA A 295 -21.34 13.92 12.98
CA ALA A 295 -21.09 12.48 12.92
C ALA A 295 -19.59 12.14 12.79
N LEU A 296 -18.81 12.92 12.05
CA LEU A 296 -17.38 12.76 11.87
C LEU A 296 -16.57 13.12 13.12
N GLU A 297 -16.97 14.18 13.83
CA GLU A 297 -16.37 14.60 15.12
C GLU A 297 -16.63 13.56 16.21
N GLU A 298 -17.88 13.07 16.34
CA GLU A 298 -18.23 11.99 17.26
C GLU A 298 -17.44 10.71 16.98
N ALA A 299 -17.24 10.39 15.70
CA ALA A 299 -16.42 9.25 15.27
C ALA A 299 -14.94 9.48 15.53
N ARG A 300 -14.48 10.73 15.68
CA ARG A 300 -13.08 11.12 15.71
C ARG A 300 -12.37 10.68 14.44
N VAL A 301 -12.67 11.31 13.32
CA VAL A 301 -12.19 10.94 11.98
C VAL A 301 -10.67 10.76 11.94
N GLU A 302 -9.92 11.52 12.71
CA GLU A 302 -8.46 11.46 12.83
C GLU A 302 -7.93 10.12 13.37
N LYS A 303 -8.77 9.33 14.08
CA LYS A 303 -8.44 7.97 14.51
C LYS A 303 -8.51 6.94 13.38
N TYR A 304 -9.12 7.30 12.28
CA TYR A 304 -9.22 6.46 11.08
C TYR A 304 -8.24 6.90 10.01
N ILE A 305 -8.18 8.21 9.76
CA ILE A 305 -7.32 8.81 8.74
C ILE A 305 -6.53 9.96 9.39
N PRO A 306 -5.26 9.75 9.73
CA PRO A 306 -4.43 10.80 10.31
C PRO A 306 -4.35 12.03 9.40
N ASN A 307 -4.33 13.21 10.01
CA ASN A 307 -4.27 14.51 9.33
C ASN A 307 -5.47 14.81 8.40
N LEU A 308 -6.61 14.19 8.65
CA LEU A 308 -7.89 14.53 8.02
C LEU A 308 -8.82 15.10 9.06
N THR A 309 -9.41 16.26 8.79
CA THR A 309 -10.40 16.90 9.65
C THR A 309 -11.83 16.54 9.25
N ALA A 310 -12.77 16.70 10.20
CA ALA A 310 -14.19 16.49 9.94
C ALA A 310 -14.71 17.47 8.85
N ASP A 311 -14.28 18.71 8.88
CA ASP A 311 -14.64 19.73 7.89
C ASP A 311 -14.17 19.37 6.48
N GLU A 312 -12.89 18.97 6.33
CA GLU A 312 -12.35 18.58 5.03
C GLU A 312 -13.09 17.39 4.42
N LEU A 313 -13.42 16.37 5.23
CA LEU A 313 -14.14 15.20 4.74
C LEU A 313 -15.61 15.54 4.43
N ALA A 314 -16.26 16.36 5.25
CA ALA A 314 -17.62 16.83 5.00
C ALA A 314 -17.69 17.63 3.69
N ASP A 315 -16.72 18.50 3.41
CA ASP A 315 -16.66 19.25 2.16
C ASP A 315 -16.55 18.33 0.93
N ILE A 316 -15.79 17.25 1.03
CA ILE A 316 -15.69 16.25 -0.05
C ILE A 316 -17.03 15.49 -0.21
N ILE A 317 -17.67 15.12 0.91
CA ILE A 317 -18.96 14.43 0.89
C ILE A 317 -20.04 15.33 0.26
N MET A 318 -20.03 16.63 0.51
CA MET A 318 -21.03 17.58 -0.02
C MET A 318 -20.79 17.96 -1.48
N LYS A 319 -19.55 17.95 -1.98
CA LYS A 319 -19.20 18.34 -3.36
C LYS A 319 -19.67 17.39 -4.47
N SER A 320 -20.05 16.17 -4.15
CA SER A 320 -20.52 15.20 -5.14
C SER A 320 -22.05 15.28 -5.25
N GLU A 321 -22.57 15.84 -6.32
CA GLU A 321 -23.96 15.72 -6.75
C GLU A 321 -24.23 14.38 -7.43
#